data_38017b990a03ad6a74652935d0a58e8e
#
_entry.id   38017b990a03ad6a74652935d0a58e8e
#
_cell.length_a   1.000
_cell.length_b   1.000
_cell.length_c   1.000
_cell.angle_alpha   90.00
_cell.angle_beta   90.00
_cell.angle_gamma   90.00
#
_symmetry.space_group_name_H-M   'P 1'
#
loop_
_entity.id
_entity.type
_entity.pdbx_description
1 polymer ?
#
loop_
_entity_poly.entity_id
_entity_poly.type
_entity_poly.pdbx_seq_one_letter_code
_entity_poly.pdbx_strand_id
1 'polypeptide(L)' 'MSAELKITLRRSQIGSTPRQRQVLRGLGLRRINSSVLRQDTPAIRGMLIKVLHLVEVESPADVERGT' A
#
# COMPACT_ATOMS: atom_id res chain seq x y z
N MET A 1 16.28 -5.98 -11.56
CA MET A 1 14.85 -6.13 -11.75
C MET A 1 14.12 -5.54 -10.58
N SER A 2 13.08 -4.80 -10.87
CA SER A 2 12.30 -4.18 -9.82
C SER A 2 11.17 -5.12 -9.40
N ALA A 3 11.02 -5.30 -8.10
CA ALA A 3 9.85 -5.97 -7.56
C ALA A 3 8.75 -4.93 -7.42
N GLU A 4 7.53 -5.37 -7.65
CA GLU A 4 6.37 -4.51 -7.50
C GLU A 4 5.53 -4.99 -6.34
N LEU A 5 4.90 -4.04 -5.66
CA LEU A 5 3.99 -4.34 -4.57
C LEU A 5 2.60 -3.89 -4.96
N LYS A 6 1.63 -4.76 -4.75
CA LYS A 6 0.23 -4.41 -4.92
C LYS A 6 -0.31 -3.99 -3.56
N ILE A 7 -0.74 -2.75 -3.48
CA ILE A 7 -1.21 -2.15 -2.24
C ILE A 7 -2.70 -1.88 -2.40
N THR A 8 -3.49 -2.47 -1.52
CA THR A 8 -4.95 -2.32 -1.56
C THR A 8 -5.41 -1.65 -0.26
N LEU A 9 -6.20 -0.60 -0.38
CA LEU A 9 -6.77 0.05 0.78
C LEU A 9 -7.94 -0.79 1.28
N ARG A 10 -7.79 -1.35 2.49
CA ARG A 10 -8.79 -2.26 3.05
C ARG A 10 -9.65 -1.60 4.11
N ARG A 11 -9.19 -0.52 4.71
CA ARG A 11 -9.93 0.18 5.75
C ARG A 11 -10.16 1.62 5.37
N SER A 12 -11.25 2.17 5.90
CA SER A 12 -11.61 3.56 5.62
C SER A 12 -10.54 4.52 6.14
N GLN A 13 -10.38 5.62 5.42
CA GLN A 13 -9.51 6.70 5.88
C GLN A 13 -10.14 7.49 7.03
N ILE A 14 -11.43 7.30 7.26
CA ILE A 14 -12.11 7.97 8.36
C ILE A 14 -11.50 7.50 9.66
N GLY A 15 -11.07 8.43 10.49
CA GLY A 15 -10.41 8.10 11.74
C GLY A 15 -8.91 8.01 11.64
N SER A 16 -8.33 8.05 10.44
CA SER A 16 -6.89 8.08 10.30
C SER A 16 -6.38 9.50 10.51
N THR A 17 -5.09 9.61 10.87
CA THR A 17 -4.49 10.93 11.07
C THR A 17 -4.30 11.63 9.74
N PRO A 18 -4.18 12.97 9.74
CA PRO A 18 -3.90 13.69 8.49
C PRO A 18 -2.62 13.21 7.81
N ARG A 19 -1.60 12.82 8.58
CA ARG A 19 -0.37 12.27 8.00
C ARG A 19 -0.62 10.98 7.28
N GLN A 20 -1.41 10.09 7.87
CA GLN A 20 -1.75 8.82 7.24
C GLN A 20 -2.52 9.04 5.95
N ARG A 21 -3.43 10.01 5.95
CA ARG A 21 -4.17 10.35 4.74
C ARG A 21 -3.25 10.86 3.64
N GLN A 22 -2.25 11.66 4.00
CA GLN A 22 -1.28 12.15 3.04
C GLN A 22 -0.47 11.00 2.44
N VAL A 23 -0.08 10.04 3.27
CA VAL A 23 0.67 8.87 2.80
C VAL A 23 -0.19 8.07 1.82
N LEU A 24 -1.45 7.83 2.17
CA LEU A 24 -2.36 7.09 1.28
C LEU A 24 -2.54 7.83 -0.04
N ARG A 25 -2.66 9.14 0.01
CA ARG A 25 -2.80 9.95 -1.20
C ARG A 25 -1.54 9.89 -2.04
N GLY A 26 -0.37 9.93 -1.40
CA GLY A 26 0.90 9.79 -2.10
C GLY A 26 1.05 8.44 -2.76
N LEU A 27 0.46 7.40 -2.18
CA LEU A 27 0.45 6.07 -2.78
C LEU A 27 -0.59 5.94 -3.89
N GLY A 28 -1.56 6.83 -3.94
CA GLY A 28 -2.61 6.77 -4.94
C GLY A 28 -3.87 6.07 -4.48
N LEU A 29 -4.00 5.82 -3.19
CA LEU A 29 -5.15 5.12 -2.64
C LEU A 29 -6.17 6.13 -2.15
N ARG A 30 -7.36 6.11 -2.72
CA ARG A 30 -8.42 7.07 -2.39
C ARG A 30 -9.66 6.43 -1.80
N ARG A 31 -9.94 5.19 -2.17
CA ARG A 31 -11.17 4.51 -1.75
C ARG A 31 -10.83 3.15 -1.20
N ILE A 32 -11.72 2.64 -0.37
CA ILE A 32 -11.62 1.26 0.11
C ILE A 32 -11.68 0.34 -1.09
N ASN A 33 -10.85 -0.69 -1.05
CA ASN A 33 -10.72 -1.70 -2.11
C ASN A 33 -10.05 -1.18 -3.39
N SER A 34 -9.58 0.06 -3.40
CA SER A 34 -8.74 0.50 -4.50
C SER A 34 -7.35 -0.08 -4.31
N SER A 35 -6.70 -0.42 -5.41
CA SER A 35 -5.36 -0.97 -5.36
C SER A 35 -4.46 -0.27 -6.36
N VAL A 36 -3.17 -0.24 -6.04
CA VAL A 36 -2.18 0.35 -6.91
C VAL A 36 -0.95 -0.55 -6.91
N LEU A 37 -0.18 -0.44 -7.98
CA LEU A 37 1.11 -1.11 -8.06
C LEU A 37 2.19 -0.07 -7.87
N ARG A 38 3.13 -0.37 -6.98
CA ARG A 38 4.26 0.50 -6.70
C ARG A 38 5.52 -0.31 -6.65
N GLN A 39 6.62 0.30 -7.01
CA GLN A 39 7.90 -0.38 -6.94
C GLN A 39 8.31 -0.60 -5.50
N ASP A 40 8.95 -1.73 -5.25
CA ASP A 40 9.43 -2.08 -3.91
C ASP A 40 10.73 -1.33 -3.66
N THR A 41 10.62 -0.12 -3.20
CA THR A 41 11.77 0.73 -2.87
C THR A 41 11.72 1.10 -1.39
N PRO A 42 12.86 1.49 -0.81
CA PRO A 42 12.86 1.95 0.58
C PRO A 42 11.89 3.12 0.83
N ALA A 43 11.72 3.99 -0.15
CA ALA A 43 10.80 5.12 -0.01
C ALA A 43 9.36 4.62 0.12
N ILE A 44 8.97 3.69 -0.73
CA ILE A 44 7.61 3.13 -0.70
C ILE A 44 7.40 2.33 0.58
N ARG A 45 8.39 1.55 1.00
CA ARG A 45 8.28 0.79 2.24
C ARG A 45 8.14 1.70 3.45
N GLY A 46 8.86 2.82 3.46
CA GLY A 46 8.74 3.79 4.53
C GLY A 46 7.34 4.40 4.60
N MET A 47 6.72 4.65 3.46
CA MET A 47 5.35 5.14 3.43
C MET A 47 4.37 4.07 3.90
N LEU A 48 4.57 2.83 3.47
CA LEU A 48 3.68 1.73 3.84
C LEU A 48 3.66 1.46 5.33
N ILE A 49 4.81 1.55 5.99
CA ILE A 49 4.89 1.28 7.41
C ILE A 49 3.91 2.17 8.19
N LYS A 50 3.72 3.38 7.74
CA LYS A 50 2.85 4.34 8.42
C LYS A 50 1.37 4.01 8.27
N VAL A 51 1.01 3.23 7.29
CA VAL A 51 -0.41 2.91 7.00
C VAL A 51 -0.66 1.41 6.87
N LEU A 52 0.25 0.58 7.37
CA LEU A 52 0.10 -0.87 7.25
C LEU A 52 -1.21 -1.39 7.83
N HIS A 53 -1.69 -0.75 8.88
CA HIS A 53 -2.94 -1.17 9.51
C HIS A 53 -4.18 -0.83 8.67
N LEU A 54 -4.01 -0.04 7.62
CA LEU A 54 -5.11 0.38 6.75
C LEU A 54 -5.08 -0.31 5.40
N VAL A 55 -3.96 -0.90 5.02
CA VAL A 55 -3.78 -1.45 3.68
C VAL A 55 -3.35 -2.91 3.76
N GLU A 56 -3.52 -3.59 2.64
CA GLU A 56 -3.02 -4.93 2.45
C GLU A 56 -1.98 -4.88 1.34
N VAL A 57 -0.83 -5.45 1.60
CA VAL A 57 0.28 -5.43 0.65
C VAL A 57 0.52 -6.83 0.13
N GLU A 58 0.57 -6.97 -1.17
CA GLU A 58 0.87 -8.24 -1.82
C GLU A 58 2.00 -8.03 -2.80
N SER A 59 2.86 -9.03 -2.89
CA SER A 59 3.89 -9.06 -3.91
C SER A 59 3.46 -10.05 -4.98
N PRO A 60 3.27 -9.61 -6.22
CA PRO A 60 2.86 -10.55 -7.28
C PRO A 60 3.85 -11.71 -7.43
N ALA A 61 5.13 -11.44 -7.26
CA ALA A 61 6.14 -12.50 -7.35
C ALA A 61 5.98 -13.52 -6.23
N ASP A 62 5.67 -13.05 -5.02
CA ASP A 62 5.45 -13.96 -3.90
C ASP A 62 4.20 -14.78 -4.07
N VAL A 63 3.17 -14.18 -4.65
CA VAL A 63 1.92 -14.90 -4.92
C VAL A 63 2.20 -16.07 -5.86
N GLU A 64 2.97 -15.83 -6.89
CA GLU A 64 3.30 -16.88 -7.85
C GLU A 64 4.10 -17.98 -7.19
N ARG A 65 5.00 -17.64 -6.30
CA ARG A 65 5.83 -18.64 -5.64
C ARG A 65 5.11 -19.36 -4.51
N GLY A 66 4.14 -18.72 -3.93
CA GLY A 66 3.44 -19.26 -2.79
C GLY A 66 2.48 -20.38 -3.11
N THR A 67 2.23 -20.58 -4.37
CA THR A 67 1.28 -21.64 -4.77
C THR A 67 1.93 -22.98 -4.99
#